data_195b53ed93e815b03740c3805c499520
#
_entry.id   195b53ed93e815b03740c3805c499520
#
_cell.length_a   1.000
_cell.length_b   1.000
_cell.length_c   1.000
_cell.angle_alpha   90.00
_cell.angle_beta   90.00
_cell.angle_gamma   90.00
#
_symmetry.space_group_name_H-M   'P 1'
#
loop_
_entity.id
_entity.type
_entity.pdbx_description
1 polymer ?
#
loop_
_entity_poly.entity_id
_entity_poly.type
_entity_poly.pdbx_seq_one_letter_code
_entity_poly.pdbx_strand_id
1 'polypeptide(L)'
;MRIKVLTGFLCIVLTLVLSLGCVPMGAQCSEHTAEEVSDLIGGIVDYKLSQCGAGSVEEWLGSEIAEGAGKTSDWYALALSQYGYSDLSAYERSLTDYLSSNNVPSATSREKYALGLAAAGSDNSYISDILDSSIGEQGMMSWIYGLHVLNNGYTCSRFTADSVVDSILSMQYGDGGWALFGDFGDIDVTAMTVQALAPYNDRSDVSEAVDRALDFLSAKQKSNGGYESFGTPNPESTSQVLVALSALGIDCRYDERFIKDGHDLIDGIAEYRLDDGSFCHTKGGGSNPTATVQAFYSLIAFQRMTEGKSPLLVLDNRRVHEAPQRNTEGAHQKQEHSTTQTAAAAEAKSTTSKTSTVTTAKAGTTLAKTTETGAETVTVSGTVLNSGAKVTSTALNAQSNNAPKGKNHKPMIIIIIIGAVGVISLVIFIFGKRSWKNYLFIVLVAGAAIAVVLLLDIQSAEDYYSGEKKVKKNIAGTVTMEIRCDTIAGKAEHIPADGVILPPTAFDFESGETVFDILTEAAQTYGIQVENKGSAGNAHGMVYIAGINYIYEYDFGDLSGWVYHVNGITPSRGCGEYELSDGDKIEWLYTCEIGHDLNEVYEK
;
A
#
# COMPACT_ATOMS: atom_id res chain seq x y z
N MET A 1 -13.42 -60.72 7.29
CA MET A 1 -12.70 -60.77 6.01
C MET A 1 -13.35 -59.86 4.93
N ARG A 2 -14.67 -59.70 4.84
CA ARG A 2 -15.35 -58.88 3.82
C ARG A 2 -15.19 -57.35 3.99
N ILE A 3 -15.02 -56.83 5.21
CA ILE A 3 -14.86 -55.40 5.47
C ILE A 3 -13.46 -54.87 5.03
N LYS A 4 -12.39 -55.67 5.23
CA LYS A 4 -11.02 -55.27 4.79
C LYS A 4 -10.84 -55.27 3.27
N VAL A 5 -11.61 -56.11 2.55
CA VAL A 5 -11.60 -56.12 1.09
C VAL A 5 -12.35 -54.91 0.52
N LEU A 6 -13.44 -54.48 1.18
CA LEU A 6 -14.23 -53.34 0.78
C LEU A 6 -13.47 -52.00 0.99
N THR A 7 -12.73 -51.90 2.12
CA THR A 7 -11.89 -50.71 2.40
C THR A 7 -10.70 -50.63 1.45
N GLY A 8 -10.05 -51.76 1.11
CA GLY A 8 -8.99 -51.83 0.13
C GLY A 8 -9.47 -51.46 -1.28
N PHE A 9 -10.65 -51.89 -1.67
CA PHE A 9 -11.26 -51.57 -2.95
C PHE A 9 -11.66 -50.09 -3.03
N LEU A 10 -12.15 -49.49 -1.94
CA LEU A 10 -12.51 -48.09 -1.84
C LEU A 10 -11.27 -47.20 -1.90
N CYS A 11 -10.16 -47.59 -1.26
CA CYS A 11 -8.89 -46.87 -1.36
C CYS A 11 -8.29 -46.93 -2.78
N ILE A 12 -8.36 -48.07 -3.45
CA ILE A 12 -7.87 -48.22 -4.84
C ILE A 12 -8.74 -47.41 -5.81
N VAL A 13 -10.05 -47.37 -5.64
CA VAL A 13 -10.95 -46.55 -6.46
C VAL A 13 -10.72 -45.07 -6.20
N LEU A 14 -10.48 -44.67 -4.94
CA LEU A 14 -10.18 -43.28 -4.59
C LEU A 14 -8.83 -42.83 -5.15
N THR A 15 -7.80 -43.69 -5.11
CA THR A 15 -6.49 -43.39 -5.75
C THR A 15 -6.57 -43.40 -7.27
N LEU A 16 -7.39 -44.28 -7.88
CA LEU A 16 -7.59 -44.25 -9.34
C LEU A 16 -8.39 -43.05 -9.79
N VAL A 17 -9.37 -42.57 -9.01
CA VAL A 17 -10.11 -41.32 -9.32
C VAL A 17 -9.23 -40.08 -9.14
N LEU A 18 -8.34 -40.09 -8.14
CA LEU A 18 -7.36 -39.02 -7.94
C LEU A 18 -6.25 -39.03 -8.99
N SER A 19 -5.87 -40.21 -9.53
CA SER A 19 -4.84 -40.28 -10.58
C SER A 19 -5.38 -40.08 -12.00
N LEU A 20 -6.67 -40.22 -12.24
CA LEU A 20 -7.32 -39.91 -13.52
C LEU A 20 -7.79 -38.45 -13.63
N GLY A 21 -7.73 -37.68 -12.52
CA GLY A 21 -8.02 -36.25 -12.48
C GLY A 21 -6.80 -35.35 -12.73
N CYS A 22 -5.58 -35.90 -12.73
CA CYS A 22 -4.36 -35.18 -13.08
C CYS A 22 -3.88 -35.55 -14.49
N VAL A 23 -4.69 -35.28 -15.50
CA VAL A 23 -4.11 -34.82 -16.75
C VAL A 23 -3.72 -33.36 -16.44
N PRO A 24 -2.46 -32.94 -16.54
CA PRO A 24 -2.18 -31.53 -16.62
C PRO A 24 -2.87 -31.07 -17.91
N MET A 25 -4.04 -30.46 -17.81
CA MET A 25 -4.43 -29.47 -18.78
C MET A 25 -3.32 -28.44 -18.67
N GLY A 26 -2.41 -28.40 -19.63
CA GLY A 26 -1.53 -27.25 -19.79
C GLY A 26 -2.46 -26.05 -19.66
N ALA A 27 -2.24 -25.23 -18.63
CA ALA A 27 -2.92 -23.99 -18.48
C ALA A 27 -2.69 -23.26 -19.81
N GLN A 28 -3.74 -23.15 -20.62
CA GLN A 28 -3.72 -22.33 -21.78
C GLN A 28 -3.87 -20.94 -21.21
N CYS A 29 -2.72 -20.27 -20.99
CA CYS A 29 -2.67 -18.86 -20.66
C CYS A 29 -3.51 -18.12 -21.70
N SER A 30 -4.36 -17.21 -21.29
CA SER A 30 -4.96 -16.27 -22.22
C SER A 30 -3.77 -15.43 -22.72
N GLU A 31 -3.34 -15.70 -23.96
CA GLU A 31 -2.24 -14.94 -24.57
C GLU A 31 -2.78 -13.55 -24.87
N HIS A 32 -2.64 -12.62 -23.92
CA HIS A 32 -2.89 -11.21 -24.19
C HIS A 32 -1.95 -10.75 -25.30
N THR A 33 -2.52 -10.42 -26.43
CA THR A 33 -1.77 -9.91 -27.59
C THR A 33 -1.31 -8.47 -27.34
N ALA A 34 -0.34 -8.01 -28.10
CA ALA A 34 0.08 -6.61 -28.06
C ALA A 34 -1.08 -5.65 -28.44
N GLU A 35 -2.01 -6.11 -29.29
CA GLU A 35 -3.20 -5.36 -29.71
C GLU A 35 -4.18 -5.21 -28.51
N GLU A 36 -4.45 -6.29 -27.78
CA GLU A 36 -5.32 -6.25 -26.59
C GLU A 36 -4.76 -5.33 -25.51
N VAL A 37 -3.45 -5.33 -25.24
CA VAL A 37 -2.82 -4.40 -24.30
C VAL A 37 -2.95 -2.95 -24.80
N SER A 38 -2.74 -2.72 -26.10
CA SER A 38 -2.93 -1.40 -26.71
C SER A 38 -4.39 -0.93 -26.63
N ASP A 39 -5.36 -1.84 -26.76
CA ASP A 39 -6.80 -1.53 -26.63
C ASP A 39 -7.17 -1.18 -25.17
N LEU A 40 -6.54 -1.82 -24.18
CA LEU A 40 -6.71 -1.45 -22.78
C LEU A 40 -6.19 -0.03 -22.51
N ILE A 41 -4.98 0.30 -23.00
CA ILE A 41 -4.38 1.63 -22.89
C ILE A 41 -5.26 2.66 -23.62
N GLY A 42 -5.69 2.36 -24.86
CA GLY A 42 -6.54 3.23 -25.68
C GLY A 42 -7.87 3.53 -25.02
N GLY A 43 -8.50 2.51 -24.40
CA GLY A 43 -9.75 2.69 -23.65
C GLY A 43 -9.62 3.66 -22.47
N ILE A 44 -8.49 3.64 -21.75
CA ILE A 44 -8.23 4.61 -20.67
C ILE A 44 -8.06 6.03 -21.26
N VAL A 45 -7.33 6.15 -22.36
CA VAL A 45 -7.15 7.45 -23.04
C VAL A 45 -8.52 8.00 -23.49
N ASP A 46 -9.34 7.19 -24.17
CA ASP A 46 -10.66 7.59 -24.64
C ASP A 46 -11.58 8.02 -23.47
N TYR A 47 -11.53 7.27 -22.36
CA TYR A 47 -12.24 7.62 -21.13
C TYR A 47 -11.81 9.01 -20.65
N LYS A 48 -10.51 9.26 -20.50
CA LYS A 48 -9.97 10.52 -20.00
C LYS A 48 -10.29 11.69 -20.93
N LEU A 49 -10.13 11.52 -22.24
CA LEU A 49 -10.51 12.53 -23.22
C LEU A 49 -12.00 12.88 -23.13
N SER A 50 -12.84 11.86 -22.95
CA SER A 50 -14.29 12.07 -22.76
C SER A 50 -14.61 12.82 -21.46
N GLN A 51 -13.88 12.53 -20.36
CA GLN A 51 -14.12 13.18 -19.07
C GLN A 51 -13.74 14.67 -19.10
N CYS A 52 -12.61 15.04 -19.71
CA CYS A 52 -12.16 16.43 -19.77
C CYS A 52 -12.68 17.19 -21.01
N GLY A 53 -13.37 16.50 -21.94
CA GLY A 53 -13.88 17.10 -23.17
C GLY A 53 -12.78 17.45 -24.19
N ALA A 54 -11.60 16.85 -24.08
CA ALA A 54 -10.49 17.06 -25.01
C ALA A 54 -10.68 16.21 -26.28
N GLY A 55 -10.33 16.76 -27.43
CA GLY A 55 -10.40 16.07 -28.72
C GLY A 55 -9.14 15.28 -29.08
N SER A 56 -8.04 15.46 -28.33
CA SER A 56 -6.79 14.74 -28.52
C SER A 56 -5.96 14.69 -27.23
N VAL A 57 -4.93 13.83 -27.20
CA VAL A 57 -4.01 13.75 -26.06
C VAL A 57 -3.21 15.03 -25.88
N GLU A 58 -2.86 15.72 -26.96
CA GLU A 58 -2.17 17.02 -26.89
C GLU A 58 -3.04 18.09 -26.24
N GLU A 59 -4.36 18.07 -26.52
CA GLU A 59 -5.31 18.97 -25.85
C GLU A 59 -5.45 18.61 -24.38
N TRP A 60 -5.51 17.31 -24.04
CA TRP A 60 -5.53 16.82 -22.66
C TRP A 60 -4.27 17.20 -21.90
N LEU A 61 -3.06 17.07 -22.50
CA LEU A 61 -1.78 17.52 -21.93
C LEU A 61 -1.77 19.03 -21.64
N GLY A 62 -2.35 19.83 -22.54
CA GLY A 62 -2.42 21.29 -22.43
C GLY A 62 -3.51 21.81 -21.48
N SER A 63 -4.45 20.97 -21.07
CA SER A 63 -5.59 21.33 -20.22
C SER A 63 -5.55 20.59 -18.85
N GLU A 64 -6.32 19.52 -18.69
CA GLU A 64 -6.50 18.82 -17.40
C GLU A 64 -5.17 18.36 -16.80
N ILE A 65 -4.25 17.83 -17.62
CA ILE A 65 -2.95 17.38 -17.10
C ILE A 65 -2.12 18.57 -16.60
N ALA A 66 -2.11 19.68 -17.33
CA ALA A 66 -1.42 20.88 -16.88
C ALA A 66 -2.07 21.48 -15.62
N GLU A 67 -3.40 21.54 -15.54
CA GLU A 67 -4.14 22.06 -14.37
C GLU A 67 -3.98 21.18 -13.13
N GLY A 68 -3.84 19.86 -13.31
CA GLY A 68 -3.63 18.88 -12.26
C GLY A 68 -2.18 18.69 -11.82
N ALA A 69 -1.22 19.45 -12.39
CA ALA A 69 0.19 19.33 -12.05
C ALA A 69 0.47 19.61 -10.56
N GLY A 70 1.24 18.73 -9.93
CA GLY A 70 1.50 18.79 -8.49
C GLY A 70 0.35 18.25 -7.61
N LYS A 71 -0.70 17.69 -8.23
CA LYS A 71 -1.91 17.19 -7.54
C LYS A 71 -2.28 15.79 -8.04
N THR A 72 -2.97 15.71 -9.18
CA THR A 72 -3.63 14.47 -9.64
C THR A 72 -3.09 13.93 -10.97
N SER A 73 -2.33 14.71 -11.74
CA SER A 73 -1.99 14.37 -13.13
C SER A 73 -0.55 13.91 -13.36
N ASP A 74 0.31 13.94 -12.33
CA ASP A 74 1.75 13.72 -12.49
C ASP A 74 2.08 12.35 -13.08
N TRP A 75 1.36 11.31 -12.68
CA TRP A 75 1.55 9.96 -13.21
C TRP A 75 1.07 9.81 -14.65
N TYR A 76 0.00 10.51 -15.05
CA TYR A 76 -0.42 10.57 -16.46
C TYR A 76 0.62 11.30 -17.30
N ALA A 77 1.15 12.43 -16.83
CA ALA A 77 2.18 13.18 -17.54
C ALA A 77 3.44 12.33 -17.76
N LEU A 78 3.92 11.64 -16.72
CA LEU A 78 5.07 10.74 -16.82
C LEU A 78 4.79 9.58 -17.79
N ALA A 79 3.66 8.90 -17.64
CA ALA A 79 3.30 7.76 -18.49
C ALA A 79 3.16 8.18 -19.96
N LEU A 80 2.52 9.31 -20.24
CA LEU A 80 2.37 9.84 -21.61
C LEU A 80 3.71 10.21 -22.22
N SER A 81 4.66 10.79 -21.45
CA SER A 81 6.01 11.05 -21.94
C SER A 81 6.70 9.78 -22.42
N GLN A 82 6.53 8.71 -21.67
CA GLN A 82 7.13 7.40 -21.96
C GLN A 82 6.34 6.62 -23.03
N TYR A 83 5.07 6.98 -23.25
CA TYR A 83 4.25 6.42 -24.33
C TYR A 83 4.57 7.02 -25.70
N GLY A 84 5.16 8.23 -25.70
CA GLY A 84 5.66 8.87 -26.94
C GLY A 84 5.19 10.32 -27.15
N TYR A 85 4.49 10.90 -26.19
CA TYR A 85 4.10 12.32 -26.25
C TYR A 85 5.20 13.18 -25.64
N SER A 86 5.80 14.06 -26.47
CA SER A 86 7.00 14.82 -26.08
C SER A 86 6.75 16.25 -25.64
N ASP A 87 5.59 16.83 -25.95
CA ASP A 87 5.28 18.21 -25.55
C ASP A 87 4.51 18.27 -24.23
N LEU A 88 5.25 18.23 -23.15
CA LEU A 88 4.75 18.43 -21.79
C LEU A 88 5.00 19.85 -21.27
N SER A 89 5.26 20.83 -22.14
CA SER A 89 5.65 22.18 -21.75
C SER A 89 4.59 22.93 -20.92
N ALA A 90 3.31 22.63 -21.12
CA ALA A 90 2.22 23.19 -20.31
C ALA A 90 2.24 22.61 -18.89
N TYR A 91 2.37 21.28 -18.77
CA TYR A 91 2.50 20.58 -17.49
C TYR A 91 3.75 21.05 -16.73
N GLU A 92 4.91 21.15 -17.39
CA GLU A 92 6.16 21.61 -16.77
C GLU A 92 6.03 23.01 -16.17
N ARG A 93 5.42 23.96 -16.91
CA ARG A 93 5.16 25.31 -16.39
C ARG A 93 4.25 25.27 -15.16
N SER A 94 3.13 24.56 -15.24
CA SER A 94 2.17 24.47 -14.15
C SER A 94 2.77 23.80 -12.90
N LEU A 95 3.57 22.74 -13.07
CA LEU A 95 4.27 22.10 -11.96
C LEU A 95 5.32 23.03 -11.34
N THR A 96 6.08 23.77 -12.17
CA THR A 96 7.04 24.78 -11.69
C THR A 96 6.34 25.90 -10.90
N ASP A 97 5.19 26.38 -11.38
CA ASP A 97 4.39 27.39 -10.70
C ASP A 97 3.82 26.85 -9.38
N TYR A 98 3.34 25.59 -9.37
CA TYR A 98 2.89 24.91 -8.16
C TYR A 98 4.01 24.84 -7.12
N LEU A 99 5.19 24.35 -7.50
CA LEU A 99 6.35 24.21 -6.60
C LEU A 99 6.89 25.55 -6.08
N SER A 100 6.78 26.62 -6.88
CA SER A 100 7.18 27.97 -6.43
C SER A 100 6.19 28.60 -5.45
N SER A 101 4.94 28.17 -5.47
CA SER A 101 3.84 28.74 -4.70
C SER A 101 3.47 27.93 -3.46
N ASN A 102 3.92 26.68 -3.38
CA ASN A 102 3.55 25.75 -2.33
C ASN A 102 4.79 25.17 -1.63
N ASN A 103 4.69 25.03 -0.30
CA ASN A 103 5.65 24.22 0.44
C ASN A 103 5.27 22.73 0.29
N VAL A 104 6.22 21.88 -0.05
CA VAL A 104 6.03 20.44 -0.18
C VAL A 104 6.78 19.73 0.96
N PRO A 105 6.11 19.44 2.09
CA PRO A 105 6.77 18.84 3.26
C PRO A 105 7.16 17.38 3.03
N SER A 106 6.36 16.61 2.26
CA SER A 106 6.63 15.20 1.98
C SER A 106 7.87 15.02 1.10
N ALA A 107 8.86 14.26 1.59
CA ALA A 107 10.07 13.91 0.84
C ALA A 107 9.73 13.13 -0.43
N THR A 108 8.86 12.12 -0.31
CA THR A 108 8.40 11.30 -1.44
C THR A 108 7.66 12.13 -2.50
N SER A 109 6.84 13.10 -2.07
CA SER A 109 6.15 14.01 -3.01
C SER A 109 7.15 14.92 -3.74
N ARG A 110 8.18 15.45 -3.05
CA ARG A 110 9.25 16.22 -3.68
C ARG A 110 9.97 15.43 -4.76
N GLU A 111 10.30 14.17 -4.48
CA GLU A 111 10.97 13.26 -5.42
C GLU A 111 10.05 12.89 -6.60
N LYS A 112 8.75 12.66 -6.35
CA LYS A 112 7.75 12.44 -7.40
C LYS A 112 7.67 13.64 -8.35
N TYR A 113 7.63 14.87 -7.83
CA TYR A 113 7.60 16.07 -8.66
C TYR A 113 8.91 16.29 -9.42
N ALA A 114 10.04 15.91 -8.81
CA ALA A 114 11.33 15.89 -9.52
C ALA A 114 11.30 14.95 -10.72
N LEU A 115 10.70 13.75 -10.57
CA LEU A 115 10.50 12.81 -11.69
C LEU A 115 9.54 13.37 -12.75
N GLY A 116 8.45 14.03 -12.34
CA GLY A 116 7.52 14.69 -13.26
C GLY A 116 8.20 15.79 -14.10
N LEU A 117 8.99 16.67 -13.46
CA LEU A 117 9.81 17.66 -14.16
C LEU A 117 10.84 17.02 -15.10
N ALA A 118 11.51 15.96 -14.64
CA ALA A 118 12.47 15.23 -15.46
C ALA A 118 11.80 14.58 -16.69
N ALA A 119 10.61 13.98 -16.52
CA ALA A 119 9.82 13.41 -17.61
C ALA A 119 9.41 14.47 -18.65
N ALA A 120 9.11 15.68 -18.18
CA ALA A 120 8.83 16.82 -19.05
C ALA A 120 10.08 17.42 -19.73
N GLY A 121 11.27 16.91 -19.44
CA GLY A 121 12.53 17.41 -20.00
C GLY A 121 12.98 18.74 -19.41
N SER A 122 12.52 19.07 -18.21
CA SER A 122 12.82 20.34 -17.53
C SER A 122 14.29 20.44 -17.10
N ASP A 123 14.87 21.63 -17.24
CA ASP A 123 16.17 22.00 -16.68
C ASP A 123 16.06 22.66 -15.28
N ASN A 124 14.90 22.57 -14.64
CA ASN A 124 14.64 23.17 -13.33
C ASN A 124 15.60 22.60 -12.28
N SER A 125 16.29 23.49 -11.54
CA SER A 125 17.24 23.10 -10.49
C SER A 125 16.57 22.36 -9.33
N TYR A 126 15.26 22.53 -9.15
CA TYR A 126 14.47 21.82 -8.13
C TYR A 126 14.78 20.33 -8.10
N ILE A 127 14.93 19.68 -9.27
CA ILE A 127 15.18 18.25 -9.39
C ILE A 127 16.44 17.81 -8.63
N SER A 128 17.51 18.63 -8.68
CA SER A 128 18.76 18.32 -7.95
C SER A 128 18.74 18.88 -6.52
N ASP A 129 18.11 20.04 -6.33
CA ASP A 129 18.16 20.77 -5.05
C ASP A 129 17.44 20.01 -3.93
N ILE A 130 16.37 19.25 -4.26
CA ILE A 130 15.59 18.52 -3.25
C ILE A 130 16.27 17.22 -2.79
N LEU A 131 17.18 16.64 -3.58
CA LEU A 131 17.70 15.30 -3.30
C LEU A 131 18.46 15.22 -1.97
N ASP A 132 19.25 16.26 -1.64
CA ASP A 132 20.00 16.31 -0.38
C ASP A 132 19.10 16.39 0.87
N SER A 133 17.87 16.83 0.71
CA SER A 133 16.90 17.00 1.78
C SER A 133 15.71 16.03 1.70
N SER A 134 15.71 15.09 0.76
CA SER A 134 14.60 14.16 0.55
C SER A 134 15.00 12.71 0.69
N ILE A 135 16.12 12.28 0.09
CA ILE A 135 16.53 10.87 0.08
C ILE A 135 16.67 10.34 1.51
N GLY A 136 15.85 9.34 1.87
CA GLY A 136 15.86 8.67 3.16
C GLY A 136 15.24 9.47 4.31
N GLU A 137 14.68 10.66 4.10
CA GLU A 137 14.15 11.52 5.17
C GLU A 137 12.80 11.03 5.74
N GLN A 138 12.02 10.29 4.95
CA GLN A 138 10.70 9.80 5.35
C GLN A 138 10.53 8.30 5.04
N GLY A 139 11.42 7.48 5.61
CA GLY A 139 11.32 6.03 5.52
C GLY A 139 11.54 5.47 4.11
N MET A 140 11.05 4.26 3.89
CA MET A 140 11.34 3.44 2.71
C MET A 140 11.01 4.14 1.38
N MET A 141 9.88 4.82 1.29
CA MET A 141 9.44 5.45 0.04
C MET A 141 10.39 6.54 -0.44
N SER A 142 10.98 7.33 0.47
CA SER A 142 11.95 8.35 0.09
C SER A 142 13.31 7.78 -0.34
N TRP A 143 13.65 6.56 0.06
CA TRP A 143 14.78 5.84 -0.54
C TRP A 143 14.47 5.38 -1.96
N ILE A 144 13.26 4.81 -2.18
CA ILE A 144 12.81 4.29 -3.48
C ILE A 144 12.72 5.42 -4.52
N TYR A 145 11.96 6.47 -4.22
CA TYR A 145 11.76 7.58 -5.16
C TYR A 145 13.03 8.39 -5.39
N GLY A 146 13.84 8.59 -4.34
CA GLY A 146 15.17 9.19 -4.48
C GLY A 146 16.07 8.39 -5.42
N LEU A 147 16.06 7.05 -5.34
CA LEU A 147 16.80 6.21 -6.27
C LEU A 147 16.29 6.35 -7.70
N HIS A 148 14.97 6.44 -7.92
CA HIS A 148 14.44 6.70 -9.26
C HIS A 148 14.94 8.02 -9.85
N VAL A 149 15.06 9.09 -9.07
CA VAL A 149 15.62 10.36 -9.57
C VAL A 149 17.10 10.18 -9.91
N LEU A 150 17.88 9.49 -9.07
CA LEU A 150 19.29 9.18 -9.34
C LEU A 150 19.46 8.31 -10.59
N ASN A 151 18.57 7.33 -10.83
CA ASN A 151 18.56 6.48 -12.03
C ASN A 151 18.38 7.29 -13.34
N ASN A 152 17.86 8.49 -13.23
CA ASN A 152 17.70 9.42 -14.36
C ASN A 152 18.86 10.40 -14.51
N GLY A 153 20.02 10.12 -13.88
CA GLY A 153 21.26 10.85 -14.05
C GLY A 153 21.35 12.15 -13.26
N TYR A 154 20.49 12.34 -12.27
CA TYR A 154 20.64 13.45 -11.30
C TYR A 154 21.58 13.04 -10.17
N THR A 155 22.16 14.00 -9.49
CA THR A 155 23.17 13.75 -8.47
C THR A 155 22.79 14.38 -7.13
N CYS A 156 23.20 13.74 -6.05
CA CYS A 156 23.02 14.19 -4.68
C CYS A 156 24.40 14.36 -4.03
N SER A 157 24.56 15.34 -3.16
CA SER A 157 25.84 15.55 -2.45
C SER A 157 26.00 14.60 -1.25
N ARG A 158 24.90 14.15 -0.66
CA ARG A 158 24.89 13.26 0.52
C ARG A 158 25.03 11.78 0.15
N PHE A 159 24.48 11.38 -0.99
CA PHE A 159 24.36 9.97 -1.38
C PHE A 159 24.80 9.74 -2.83
N THR A 160 25.42 8.60 -3.06
CA THR A 160 25.56 8.02 -4.41
C THR A 160 24.43 7.03 -4.65
N ALA A 161 24.13 6.73 -5.91
CA ALA A 161 23.15 5.70 -6.22
C ALA A 161 23.50 4.36 -5.56
N ASP A 162 24.79 3.94 -5.59
CA ASP A 162 25.23 2.72 -4.92
C ASP A 162 24.95 2.74 -3.40
N SER A 163 25.18 3.88 -2.72
CA SER A 163 24.90 3.98 -1.27
C SER A 163 23.39 3.94 -0.95
N VAL A 164 22.55 4.45 -1.86
CA VAL A 164 21.09 4.33 -1.72
C VAL A 164 20.65 2.89 -1.94
N VAL A 165 21.20 2.22 -2.95
CA VAL A 165 20.96 0.77 -3.17
C VAL A 165 21.35 -0.04 -1.93
N ASP A 166 22.53 0.19 -1.37
CA ASP A 166 22.97 -0.51 -0.14
C ASP A 166 22.04 -0.27 1.05
N SER A 167 21.52 0.97 1.19
CA SER A 167 20.53 1.31 2.21
C SER A 167 19.23 0.55 2.01
N ILE A 168 18.71 0.51 0.78
CA ILE A 168 17.49 -0.24 0.41
C ILE A 168 17.67 -1.74 0.70
N LEU A 169 18.79 -2.33 0.28
CA LEU A 169 19.07 -3.75 0.52
C LEU A 169 19.08 -4.09 2.01
N SER A 170 19.62 -3.19 2.85
CA SER A 170 19.68 -3.40 4.30
C SER A 170 18.31 -3.43 4.99
N MET A 171 17.26 -2.93 4.33
CA MET A 171 15.89 -2.87 4.85
C MET A 171 15.01 -4.05 4.36
N GLN A 172 15.56 -5.01 3.60
CA GLN A 172 14.80 -6.18 3.16
C GLN A 172 14.48 -7.10 4.33
N TYR A 173 13.23 -7.48 4.48
CA TYR A 173 12.79 -8.42 5.51
C TYR A 173 13.18 -9.87 5.20
N GLY A 174 13.08 -10.72 6.22
CA GLY A 174 13.42 -12.14 6.11
C GLY A 174 12.54 -12.94 5.18
N ASP A 175 11.35 -12.45 4.85
CA ASP A 175 10.43 -13.04 3.88
C ASP A 175 10.72 -12.64 2.42
N GLY A 176 11.70 -11.77 2.20
CA GLY A 176 12.13 -11.29 0.90
C GLY A 176 11.46 -9.98 0.44
N GLY A 177 10.49 -9.45 1.18
CA GLY A 177 9.82 -8.21 0.85
C GLY A 177 10.39 -6.98 1.54
N TRP A 178 9.82 -5.81 1.21
CA TRP A 178 9.99 -4.53 1.89
C TRP A 178 8.62 -3.97 2.27
N ALA A 179 8.57 -3.13 3.30
CA ALA A 179 7.36 -2.43 3.71
C ALA A 179 7.67 -1.04 4.27
N LEU A 180 6.64 -0.22 4.47
CA LEU A 180 6.79 1.09 5.10
C LEU A 180 7.11 0.96 6.59
N PHE A 181 6.53 -0.04 7.23
CA PHE A 181 6.65 -0.34 8.66
C PHE A 181 6.33 -1.82 8.91
N GLY A 182 6.62 -2.32 10.12
CA GLY A 182 6.45 -3.73 10.48
C GLY A 182 7.69 -4.57 10.21
N ASP A 183 7.54 -5.90 10.18
CA ASP A 183 8.61 -6.89 10.09
C ASP A 183 8.38 -7.93 8.98
N PHE A 184 7.47 -7.66 8.06
CA PHE A 184 7.22 -8.48 6.87
C PHE A 184 6.94 -7.59 5.65
N GLY A 185 7.15 -8.15 4.46
CA GLY A 185 6.99 -7.42 3.20
C GLY A 185 5.54 -7.04 2.90
N ASP A 186 5.37 -5.87 2.33
CA ASP A 186 4.16 -5.40 1.67
C ASP A 186 4.31 -5.58 0.15
N ILE A 187 3.22 -5.89 -0.54
CA ILE A 187 3.25 -6.19 -1.98
C ILE A 187 3.65 -4.95 -2.78
N ASP A 188 3.01 -3.81 -2.50
CA ASP A 188 3.19 -2.57 -3.25
C ASP A 188 4.60 -2.00 -3.04
N VAL A 189 5.03 -1.90 -1.78
CA VAL A 189 6.36 -1.41 -1.41
C VAL A 189 7.46 -2.34 -1.96
N THR A 190 7.24 -3.65 -1.91
CA THR A 190 8.19 -4.63 -2.50
C THR A 190 8.29 -4.44 -4.01
N ALA A 191 7.15 -4.32 -4.70
CA ALA A 191 7.15 -4.10 -6.14
C ALA A 191 7.81 -2.77 -6.52
N MET A 192 7.49 -1.66 -5.83
CA MET A 192 8.13 -0.35 -6.05
C MET A 192 9.64 -0.39 -5.78
N THR A 193 10.08 -1.16 -4.78
CA THR A 193 11.50 -1.35 -4.50
C THR A 193 12.20 -2.08 -5.64
N VAL A 194 11.62 -3.16 -6.14
CA VAL A 194 12.14 -3.90 -7.30
C VAL A 194 12.24 -3.00 -8.53
N GLN A 195 11.26 -2.12 -8.78
CA GLN A 195 11.31 -1.14 -9.87
C GLN A 195 12.55 -0.24 -9.78
N ALA A 196 12.87 0.26 -8.58
CA ALA A 196 14.01 1.15 -8.37
C ALA A 196 15.35 0.41 -8.45
N LEU A 197 15.40 -0.86 -8.02
CA LEU A 197 16.59 -1.70 -8.03
C LEU A 197 16.88 -2.34 -9.40
N ALA A 198 15.89 -2.43 -10.30
CA ALA A 198 16.03 -3.12 -11.59
C ALA A 198 17.26 -2.69 -12.42
N PRO A 199 17.67 -1.39 -12.46
CA PRO A 199 18.89 -0.99 -13.18
C PRO A 199 20.20 -1.55 -12.59
N TYR A 200 20.18 -2.11 -11.39
CA TYR A 200 21.35 -2.66 -10.67
C TYR A 200 21.33 -4.19 -10.57
N ASN A 201 20.43 -4.86 -11.30
CA ASN A 201 20.26 -6.32 -11.21
C ASN A 201 21.48 -7.12 -11.72
N ASP A 202 22.50 -6.46 -12.26
CA ASP A 202 23.82 -7.04 -12.58
C ASP A 202 24.74 -7.15 -11.34
N ARG A 203 24.43 -6.48 -10.22
CA ARG A 203 25.09 -6.66 -8.93
C ARG A 203 24.56 -7.94 -8.27
N SER A 204 25.46 -8.84 -7.84
CA SER A 204 25.05 -10.12 -7.24
C SER A 204 24.17 -9.98 -5.99
N ASP A 205 24.46 -9.00 -5.13
CA ASP A 205 23.69 -8.73 -3.92
C ASP A 205 22.29 -8.18 -4.23
N VAL A 206 22.16 -7.35 -5.27
CA VAL A 206 20.87 -6.86 -5.76
C VAL A 206 20.08 -8.00 -6.38
N SER A 207 20.71 -8.79 -7.28
CA SER A 207 20.05 -9.93 -7.92
C SER A 207 19.51 -10.93 -6.90
N GLU A 208 20.29 -11.26 -5.85
CA GLU A 208 19.84 -12.15 -4.78
C GLU A 208 18.66 -11.56 -3.97
N ALA A 209 18.65 -10.25 -3.75
CA ALA A 209 17.56 -9.58 -3.06
C ALA A 209 16.29 -9.51 -3.93
N VAL A 210 16.46 -9.21 -5.23
CA VAL A 210 15.37 -9.21 -6.22
C VAL A 210 14.77 -10.60 -6.39
N ASP A 211 15.60 -11.66 -6.45
CA ASP A 211 15.09 -13.03 -6.53
C ASP A 211 14.21 -13.40 -5.33
N ARG A 212 14.64 -13.04 -4.11
CA ARG A 212 13.79 -13.23 -2.90
C ARG A 212 12.48 -12.43 -2.97
N ALA A 213 12.53 -11.22 -3.50
CA ALA A 213 11.34 -10.39 -3.68
C ALA A 213 10.38 -10.98 -4.73
N LEU A 214 10.90 -11.52 -5.82
CA LEU A 214 10.08 -12.21 -6.82
C LEU A 214 9.43 -13.46 -6.25
N ASP A 215 10.12 -14.23 -5.41
CA ASP A 215 9.56 -15.38 -4.70
C ASP A 215 8.43 -14.93 -3.73
N PHE A 216 8.64 -13.84 -2.99
CA PHE A 216 7.64 -13.23 -2.13
C PHE A 216 6.41 -12.82 -2.94
N LEU A 217 6.58 -12.04 -4.01
CA LEU A 217 5.48 -11.58 -4.86
C LEU A 217 4.73 -12.76 -5.52
N SER A 218 5.45 -13.75 -6.05
CA SER A 218 4.85 -14.94 -6.63
C SER A 218 3.99 -15.72 -5.63
N ALA A 219 4.43 -15.81 -4.37
CA ALA A 219 3.68 -16.50 -3.31
C ALA A 219 2.40 -15.76 -2.88
N LYS A 220 2.34 -14.43 -3.09
CA LYS A 220 1.19 -13.58 -2.74
C LYS A 220 0.16 -13.46 -3.86
N GLN A 221 0.52 -13.81 -5.09
CA GLN A 221 -0.38 -13.72 -6.25
C GLN A 221 -1.60 -14.62 -6.10
N LYS A 222 -2.77 -14.11 -6.44
CA LYS A 222 -4.05 -14.83 -6.38
C LYS A 222 -4.29 -15.69 -7.63
N SER A 223 -5.26 -16.59 -7.54
CA SER A 223 -5.63 -17.51 -8.62
C SER A 223 -6.16 -16.81 -9.88
N ASN A 224 -6.62 -15.57 -9.78
CA ASN A 224 -7.08 -14.74 -10.89
C ASN A 224 -5.95 -13.90 -11.53
N GLY A 225 -4.69 -14.15 -11.18
CA GLY A 225 -3.54 -13.40 -11.65
C GLY A 225 -3.26 -12.09 -10.89
N GLY A 226 -4.21 -11.60 -10.10
CA GLY A 226 -4.13 -10.34 -9.38
C GLY A 226 -3.51 -10.43 -7.98
N TYR A 227 -3.52 -9.28 -7.30
CA TYR A 227 -3.03 -9.11 -5.94
C TYR A 227 -4.07 -8.45 -5.04
N GLU A 228 -3.76 -8.35 -3.76
CA GLU A 228 -4.56 -7.64 -2.77
C GLU A 228 -3.67 -6.82 -1.85
N SER A 229 -4.21 -5.71 -1.36
CA SER A 229 -3.60 -4.93 -0.29
C SER A 229 -4.52 -4.97 0.92
N PHE A 230 -3.98 -5.22 2.10
CA PHE A 230 -4.72 -5.34 3.37
C PHE A 230 -5.97 -6.24 3.29
N GLY A 231 -5.88 -7.34 2.51
CA GLY A 231 -6.98 -8.29 2.34
C GLY A 231 -8.05 -7.89 1.30
N THR A 232 -7.88 -6.75 0.63
CA THR A 232 -8.78 -6.30 -0.44
C THR A 232 -8.13 -6.50 -1.80
N PRO A 233 -8.64 -7.41 -2.65
CA PRO A 233 -8.18 -7.54 -4.03
C PRO A 233 -8.42 -6.25 -4.82
N ASN A 234 -7.38 -5.77 -5.50
CA ASN A 234 -7.44 -4.51 -6.22
C ASN A 234 -6.48 -4.50 -7.43
N PRO A 235 -6.72 -3.68 -8.45
CA PRO A 235 -5.85 -3.60 -9.61
C PRO A 235 -4.57 -2.80 -9.35
N GLU A 236 -4.53 -1.94 -8.33
CA GLU A 236 -3.39 -1.09 -8.01
C GLU A 236 -2.19 -1.92 -7.60
N SER A 237 -2.34 -2.83 -6.64
CA SER A 237 -1.26 -3.73 -6.21
C SER A 237 -0.79 -4.62 -7.38
N THR A 238 -1.74 -5.09 -8.22
CA THR A 238 -1.39 -5.86 -9.43
C THR A 238 -0.58 -5.02 -10.41
N SER A 239 -0.95 -3.74 -10.58
CA SER A 239 -0.24 -2.78 -11.43
C SER A 239 1.18 -2.52 -10.96
N GLN A 240 1.42 -2.37 -9.64
CA GLN A 240 2.78 -2.19 -9.11
C GLN A 240 3.67 -3.39 -9.44
N VAL A 241 3.15 -4.61 -9.31
CA VAL A 241 3.91 -5.83 -9.65
C VAL A 241 4.16 -5.92 -11.15
N LEU A 242 3.19 -5.54 -11.99
CA LEU A 242 3.39 -5.52 -13.45
C LEU A 242 4.51 -4.55 -13.87
N VAL A 243 4.58 -3.36 -13.24
CA VAL A 243 5.69 -2.42 -13.48
C VAL A 243 7.03 -3.01 -13.03
N ALA A 244 7.07 -3.72 -11.89
CA ALA A 244 8.28 -4.35 -11.38
C ALA A 244 8.81 -5.44 -12.32
N LEU A 245 7.95 -6.34 -12.77
CA LEU A 245 8.33 -7.39 -13.73
C LEU A 245 8.78 -6.77 -15.05
N SER A 246 8.06 -5.77 -15.55
CA SER A 246 8.41 -5.04 -16.77
C SER A 246 9.78 -4.35 -16.65
N ALA A 247 10.10 -3.79 -15.48
CA ALA A 247 11.40 -3.17 -15.25
C ALA A 247 12.57 -4.17 -15.28
N LEU A 248 12.30 -5.41 -14.89
CA LEU A 248 13.27 -6.52 -14.97
C LEU A 248 13.31 -7.22 -16.34
N GLY A 249 12.44 -6.84 -17.28
CA GLY A 249 12.29 -7.52 -18.57
C GLY A 249 11.61 -8.88 -18.48
N ILE A 250 10.83 -9.12 -17.42
CA ILE A 250 10.09 -10.37 -17.20
C ILE A 250 8.69 -10.23 -17.80
N ASP A 251 8.39 -11.05 -18.80
CA ASP A 251 7.06 -11.13 -19.41
C ASP A 251 6.15 -12.03 -18.57
N CYS A 252 5.18 -11.40 -17.88
CA CYS A 252 4.26 -12.10 -16.98
C CYS A 252 3.38 -13.14 -17.67
N ARG A 253 3.22 -13.07 -18.99
CA ARG A 253 2.44 -14.04 -19.78
C ARG A 253 3.12 -15.40 -19.90
N TYR A 254 4.45 -15.45 -19.71
CA TYR A 254 5.29 -16.63 -19.96
C TYR A 254 6.11 -17.07 -18.73
N ASP A 255 6.23 -16.25 -17.68
CA ASP A 255 6.93 -16.64 -16.46
C ASP A 255 5.99 -17.44 -15.54
N GLU A 256 6.28 -18.73 -15.40
CA GLU A 256 5.46 -19.68 -14.62
C GLU A 256 5.26 -19.25 -13.14
N ARG A 257 6.16 -18.41 -12.60
CA ARG A 257 6.02 -17.88 -11.23
C ARG A 257 4.81 -16.97 -11.11
N PHE A 258 4.45 -16.28 -12.21
CA PHE A 258 3.41 -15.25 -12.24
C PHE A 258 2.18 -15.64 -13.06
N ILE A 259 2.02 -16.93 -13.32
CA ILE A 259 0.80 -17.52 -13.90
C ILE A 259 0.13 -18.37 -12.83
N LYS A 260 -1.09 -18.01 -12.40
CA LYS A 260 -1.87 -18.74 -11.39
C LYS A 260 -3.19 -19.20 -11.97
N ASP A 261 -3.44 -20.50 -11.93
CA ASP A 261 -4.64 -21.14 -12.50
C ASP A 261 -4.92 -20.74 -13.98
N GLY A 262 -3.86 -20.39 -14.73
CA GLY A 262 -3.95 -19.98 -16.12
C GLY A 262 -4.17 -18.49 -16.32
N HIS A 263 -4.10 -17.68 -15.27
CA HIS A 263 -4.23 -16.22 -15.30
C HIS A 263 -2.89 -15.55 -14.99
N ASP A 264 -2.57 -14.52 -15.77
CA ASP A 264 -1.42 -13.64 -15.56
C ASP A 264 -1.83 -12.30 -14.90
N LEU A 265 -0.89 -11.37 -14.77
CA LEU A 265 -1.15 -10.08 -14.15
C LEU A 265 -2.08 -9.19 -14.99
N ILE A 266 -2.06 -9.34 -16.32
CA ILE A 266 -2.92 -8.55 -17.20
C ILE A 266 -4.37 -8.96 -17.00
N ASP A 267 -4.67 -10.26 -16.85
CA ASP A 267 -5.98 -10.76 -16.43
C ASP A 267 -6.40 -10.13 -15.09
N GLY A 268 -5.47 -10.12 -14.11
CA GLY A 268 -5.72 -9.57 -12.78
C GLY A 268 -6.03 -8.07 -12.78
N ILE A 269 -5.53 -7.31 -13.74
CA ILE A 269 -5.85 -5.88 -13.93
C ILE A 269 -7.15 -5.74 -14.74
N ALA A 270 -7.27 -6.45 -15.87
CA ALA A 270 -8.37 -6.29 -16.83
C ALA A 270 -9.74 -6.60 -16.23
N GLU A 271 -9.81 -7.48 -15.22
CA GLU A 271 -11.08 -7.82 -14.56
C GLU A 271 -11.72 -6.66 -13.77
N TYR A 272 -10.99 -5.56 -13.56
CA TYR A 272 -11.48 -4.33 -12.91
C TYR A 272 -11.87 -3.24 -13.92
N ARG A 273 -11.70 -3.50 -15.23
CA ARG A 273 -12.10 -2.56 -16.29
C ARG A 273 -13.61 -2.39 -16.31
N LEU A 274 -14.05 -1.14 -16.46
CA LEU A 274 -15.45 -0.77 -16.66
C LEU A 274 -15.74 -0.55 -18.14
N ASP A 275 -17.04 -0.54 -18.48
CA ASP A 275 -17.52 -0.39 -19.87
C ASP A 275 -17.10 0.94 -20.52
N ASP A 276 -16.84 1.97 -19.72
CA ASP A 276 -16.37 3.28 -20.18
C ASP A 276 -14.85 3.38 -20.40
N GLY A 277 -14.12 2.31 -20.11
CA GLY A 277 -12.66 2.22 -20.23
C GLY A 277 -11.89 2.59 -18.97
N SER A 278 -12.54 3.10 -17.92
CA SER A 278 -11.93 3.32 -16.61
C SER A 278 -11.80 2.02 -15.81
N PHE A 279 -11.20 2.10 -14.64
CA PHE A 279 -11.02 0.96 -13.72
C PHE A 279 -11.64 1.26 -12.36
N CYS A 280 -12.24 0.24 -11.75
CA CYS A 280 -12.72 0.32 -10.36
C CYS A 280 -11.65 -0.21 -9.39
N HIS A 281 -11.64 0.31 -8.16
CA HIS A 281 -10.76 -0.18 -7.09
C HIS A 281 -11.17 -1.58 -6.61
N THR A 282 -12.47 -1.79 -6.42
CA THR A 282 -13.03 -3.10 -6.04
C THR A 282 -14.06 -3.56 -7.04
N LYS A 283 -14.16 -4.87 -7.25
CA LYS A 283 -15.14 -5.44 -8.19
C LYS A 283 -16.56 -5.00 -7.89
N GLY A 284 -17.23 -4.47 -8.90
CA GLY A 284 -18.59 -3.95 -8.77
C GLY A 284 -18.68 -2.52 -8.25
N GLY A 285 -17.54 -1.89 -7.96
CA GLY A 285 -17.45 -0.46 -7.67
C GLY A 285 -17.58 0.42 -8.91
N GLY A 286 -17.64 1.73 -8.71
CA GLY A 286 -17.57 2.72 -9.79
C GLY A 286 -16.13 2.99 -10.24
N SER A 287 -16.00 3.90 -11.23
CA SER A 287 -14.70 4.39 -11.69
C SER A 287 -13.88 4.97 -10.53
N ASN A 288 -12.63 4.58 -10.46
CA ASN A 288 -11.68 5.05 -9.45
C ASN A 288 -10.46 5.67 -10.14
N PRO A 289 -10.09 6.93 -9.84
CA PRO A 289 -8.98 7.62 -10.47
C PRO A 289 -7.63 6.93 -10.25
N THR A 290 -7.37 6.44 -9.03
CA THR A 290 -6.12 5.76 -8.67
C THR A 290 -5.99 4.42 -9.39
N ALA A 291 -7.05 3.60 -9.39
CA ALA A 291 -7.09 2.34 -10.14
C ALA A 291 -6.84 2.59 -11.64
N THR A 292 -7.49 3.61 -12.19
CA THR A 292 -7.39 3.94 -13.62
C THR A 292 -5.98 4.41 -14.01
N VAL A 293 -5.36 5.31 -13.23
CA VAL A 293 -4.01 5.78 -13.56
C VAL A 293 -2.96 4.70 -13.33
N GLN A 294 -3.13 3.83 -12.31
CA GLN A 294 -2.19 2.74 -12.07
C GLN A 294 -2.27 1.66 -13.14
N ALA A 295 -3.47 1.29 -13.58
CA ALA A 295 -3.64 0.43 -14.76
C ALA A 295 -3.02 1.06 -16.01
N PHE A 296 -3.21 2.37 -16.24
CA PHE A 296 -2.65 3.07 -17.38
C PHE A 296 -1.12 2.96 -17.46
N TYR A 297 -0.42 3.40 -16.41
CA TYR A 297 1.03 3.39 -16.49
C TYR A 297 1.64 1.99 -16.42
N SER A 298 0.99 1.03 -15.76
CA SER A 298 1.49 -0.33 -15.70
C SER A 298 1.38 -1.07 -17.03
N LEU A 299 0.28 -0.87 -17.76
CA LEU A 299 0.12 -1.40 -19.12
C LEU A 299 1.11 -0.75 -20.10
N ILE A 300 1.39 0.55 -19.96
CA ILE A 300 2.45 1.21 -20.73
C ILE A 300 3.83 0.64 -20.37
N ALA A 301 4.13 0.40 -19.09
CA ALA A 301 5.38 -0.24 -18.69
C ALA A 301 5.55 -1.60 -19.34
N PHE A 302 4.49 -2.42 -19.35
CA PHE A 302 4.48 -3.72 -19.98
C PHE A 302 4.67 -3.63 -21.50
N GLN A 303 3.93 -2.75 -22.18
CA GLN A 303 4.10 -2.53 -23.62
C GLN A 303 5.53 -2.09 -23.96
N ARG A 304 6.10 -1.16 -23.20
CA ARG A 304 7.49 -0.71 -23.38
C ARG A 304 8.49 -1.86 -23.26
N MET A 305 8.30 -2.72 -22.27
CA MET A 305 9.14 -3.91 -22.06
C MET A 305 9.06 -4.84 -23.26
N THR A 306 7.86 -5.14 -23.78
CA THR A 306 7.69 -6.02 -24.96
C THR A 306 8.25 -5.40 -26.23
N GLU A 307 8.31 -4.08 -26.34
CA GLU A 307 8.95 -3.34 -27.43
C GLU A 307 10.47 -3.18 -27.25
N GLY A 308 11.05 -3.68 -26.16
CA GLY A 308 12.49 -3.58 -25.86
C GLY A 308 12.95 -2.17 -25.51
N LYS A 309 12.04 -1.31 -25.03
CA LYS A 309 12.33 0.05 -24.53
C LYS A 309 12.83 0.01 -23.08
N SER A 310 13.35 1.15 -22.60
CA SER A 310 13.75 1.31 -21.20
C SER A 310 12.54 1.15 -20.26
N PRO A 311 12.77 0.72 -18.99
CA PRO A 311 11.72 0.67 -17.97
C PRO A 311 10.99 2.01 -17.83
N LEU A 312 9.74 1.99 -17.39
CA LEU A 312 8.87 3.17 -17.30
C LEU A 312 9.52 4.34 -16.54
N LEU A 313 10.17 4.05 -15.40
CA LEU A 313 10.78 5.06 -14.53
C LEU A 313 12.26 5.34 -14.84
N VAL A 314 12.79 4.76 -15.92
CA VAL A 314 14.08 5.10 -16.53
C VAL A 314 13.78 5.87 -17.81
N LEU A 315 13.70 7.19 -17.68
CA LEU A 315 13.17 8.10 -18.71
C LEU A 315 14.02 8.06 -20.00
N ASP A 316 13.36 8.12 -21.16
CA ASP A 316 14.04 8.12 -22.46
C ASP A 316 14.90 9.40 -22.65
N ASN A 317 14.49 10.52 -22.05
CA ASN A 317 15.21 11.80 -22.04
C ASN A 317 16.16 11.98 -20.84
N ARG A 318 16.46 10.89 -20.09
CA ARG A 318 17.33 10.97 -18.91
C ARG A 318 18.70 11.56 -19.22
N ARG A 319 19.30 12.22 -18.24
CA ARG A 319 20.68 12.72 -18.32
C ARG A 319 21.64 11.53 -18.34
N VAL A 320 22.29 11.31 -19.47
CA VAL A 320 23.36 10.33 -19.57
C VAL A 320 24.65 11.02 -19.14
N HIS A 321 25.08 10.82 -17.89
CA HIS A 321 26.47 11.08 -17.54
C HIS A 321 27.28 9.95 -18.16
N GLU A 322 28.31 10.30 -18.97
CA GLU A 322 29.33 9.31 -19.30
C GLU A 322 29.84 8.76 -17.96
N ALA A 323 29.55 7.48 -17.71
CA ALA A 323 30.09 6.80 -16.55
C ALA A 323 31.61 7.02 -16.56
N PRO A 324 32.26 7.37 -15.42
CA PRO A 324 33.70 7.40 -15.35
C PRO A 324 34.16 6.06 -15.87
N GLN A 325 34.92 6.06 -16.99
CA GLN A 325 35.42 4.84 -17.61
C GLN A 325 36.09 4.03 -16.51
N ARG A 326 35.49 2.94 -16.09
CA ARG A 326 36.18 1.93 -15.29
C ARG A 326 37.38 1.54 -16.13
N ASN A 327 38.58 1.93 -15.69
CA ASN A 327 39.82 1.48 -16.24
C ASN A 327 39.86 -0.06 -16.14
N THR A 328 39.35 -0.72 -17.15
CA THR A 328 39.55 -2.14 -17.43
C THR A 328 40.90 -2.34 -18.15
N GLU A 329 41.94 -1.66 -17.65
CA GLU A 329 43.31 -2.03 -17.95
C GLU A 329 43.79 -3.02 -16.91
N GLY A 330 43.59 -4.31 -17.20
CA GLY A 330 44.22 -5.35 -16.42
C GLY A 330 43.48 -6.67 -16.32
N ALA A 331 43.16 -7.31 -17.44
CA ALA A 331 43.08 -8.77 -17.49
C ALA A 331 42.59 -9.25 -18.88
N HIS A 332 43.46 -9.30 -19.86
CA HIS A 332 43.43 -10.31 -20.93
C HIS A 332 44.77 -10.22 -21.73
N GLN A 333 45.87 -10.67 -21.11
CA GLN A 333 46.96 -11.23 -21.87
C GLN A 333 46.87 -12.74 -21.80
N LYS A 334 46.46 -13.30 -22.90
CA LYS A 334 46.63 -14.73 -23.24
C LYS A 334 48.10 -15.09 -23.17
N GLN A 335 48.49 -15.94 -22.24
CA GLN A 335 49.82 -16.49 -22.13
C GLN A 335 49.92 -17.72 -23.05
N GLU A 336 50.62 -17.55 -24.19
CA GLU A 336 51.15 -18.66 -24.92
C GLU A 336 52.39 -19.23 -24.21
N HIS A 337 52.44 -20.53 -24.13
CA HIS A 337 53.49 -21.34 -23.56
C HIS A 337 54.85 -21.07 -24.23
N SER A 338 55.88 -20.85 -23.43
CA SER A 338 57.23 -21.32 -23.72
C SER A 338 57.95 -21.62 -22.40
N THR A 339 58.37 -22.88 -22.32
CA THR A 339 59.18 -23.51 -21.29
C THR A 339 60.63 -23.04 -21.38
N THR A 340 61.25 -22.59 -20.27
CA THR A 340 62.63 -22.97 -19.93
C THR A 340 62.95 -22.64 -18.47
N GLN A 341 63.53 -23.62 -17.81
CA GLN A 341 64.03 -23.63 -16.45
C GLN A 341 65.12 -22.58 -16.20
N THR A 342 65.24 -22.04 -14.97
CA THR A 342 66.41 -22.29 -14.09
C THR A 342 66.19 -21.67 -12.72
N ALA A 343 66.62 -22.39 -11.70
CA ALA A 343 66.56 -22.10 -10.25
C ALA A 343 67.60 -21.09 -9.77
N ALA A 344 67.32 -20.45 -8.64
CA ALA A 344 68.16 -20.19 -7.46
C ALA A 344 67.45 -19.14 -6.57
N ALA A 345 67.00 -19.46 -5.44
CA ALA A 345 67.53 -19.54 -4.06
C ALA A 345 67.82 -18.21 -3.37
N ALA A 346 67.27 -18.13 -2.15
CA ALA A 346 67.73 -17.42 -0.94
C ALA A 346 67.43 -15.89 -0.90
N GLU A 347 66.98 -15.30 0.14
CA GLU A 347 66.96 -15.46 1.57
C GLU A 347 66.23 -14.26 2.23
N ALA A 348 65.68 -14.51 3.34
CA ALA A 348 65.02 -13.66 4.31
C ALA A 348 65.75 -12.38 4.68
N LYS A 349 64.97 -11.37 5.10
CA LYS A 349 65.15 -10.73 6.43
C LYS A 349 63.93 -9.93 6.86
N SER A 350 63.46 -10.31 8.01
CA SER A 350 62.59 -9.64 8.99
C SER A 350 63.23 -8.34 9.53
N THR A 351 62.45 -7.33 9.83
CA THR A 351 62.62 -6.49 11.02
C THR A 351 61.36 -5.65 11.26
N THR A 352 60.54 -6.05 12.21
CA THR A 352 60.23 -5.48 13.53
C THR A 352 59.79 -4.00 13.61
N SER A 353 58.54 -3.86 13.99
CA SER A 353 57.97 -3.09 15.09
C SER A 353 58.41 -1.64 15.34
N LYS A 354 57.42 -0.75 15.44
CA LYS A 354 57.30 0.09 16.65
C LYS A 354 55.87 0.62 16.84
N THR A 355 55.30 0.15 17.91
CA THR A 355 54.19 0.70 18.70
C THR A 355 54.53 2.11 19.17
N SER A 356 53.56 3.02 19.16
CA SER A 356 53.55 4.18 20.06
C SER A 356 52.16 4.46 20.58
N THR A 357 52.11 4.38 21.85
CA THR A 357 51.04 4.46 22.82
C THR A 357 50.54 5.89 23.02
N VAL A 358 49.22 6.03 23.12
CA VAL A 358 48.45 6.80 24.13
C VAL A 358 49.00 8.12 24.66
N THR A 359 48.19 9.19 24.57
CA THR A 359 48.02 10.08 25.72
C THR A 359 46.63 10.67 25.78
N THR A 360 45.91 10.27 26.79
CA THR A 360 44.70 10.85 27.36
C THR A 360 45.03 12.19 28.00
N ALA A 361 44.28 13.23 27.74
CA ALA A 361 44.26 14.42 28.60
C ALA A 361 42.81 14.77 28.94
N LYS A 362 42.55 14.66 30.23
CA LYS A 362 41.34 15.07 30.93
C LYS A 362 41.68 16.40 31.63
N ALA A 363 40.80 17.36 31.59
CA ALA A 363 40.54 18.45 32.56
C ALA A 363 39.85 19.60 31.80
N GLY A 364 38.91 20.31 32.30
CA GLY A 364 38.31 20.46 33.59
C GLY A 364 37.30 21.58 33.53
N THR A 365 36.36 21.46 34.37
CA THR A 365 35.25 22.35 34.75
C THR A 365 35.68 23.80 34.96
N THR A 366 34.87 24.76 34.45
CA THR A 366 34.68 26.01 35.23
C THR A 366 33.27 26.59 34.95
N LEU A 367 32.48 26.67 36.02
CA LEU A 367 31.26 27.46 36.16
C LEU A 367 31.62 28.96 36.10
N ALA A 368 30.82 29.75 35.42
CA ALA A 368 30.65 31.15 35.75
C ALA A 368 29.16 31.49 35.73
N LYS A 369 28.67 31.89 36.87
CA LYS A 369 27.39 32.40 37.26
C LYS A 369 27.44 33.93 37.15
N THR A 370 26.34 34.58 36.70
CA THR A 370 25.86 35.94 37.04
C THR A 370 25.01 36.45 35.82
N THR A 371 23.89 37.13 35.91
CA THR A 371 23.06 37.69 36.99
C THR A 371 21.70 38.07 36.37
N GLU A 372 20.69 38.05 37.16
CA GLU A 372 19.32 38.55 36.98
C GLU A 372 19.19 39.95 36.42
N THR A 373 18.07 40.18 35.67
CA THR A 373 17.10 41.32 35.81
C THR A 373 16.13 41.21 34.66
N GLY A 374 14.84 41.29 34.73
CA GLY A 374 13.87 41.84 35.59
C GLY A 374 12.49 41.31 35.20
N ALA A 375 11.73 41.00 36.20
CA ALA A 375 10.31 40.65 36.10
C ALA A 375 9.46 41.88 35.89
N GLU A 376 8.55 41.84 34.90
CA GLU A 376 7.33 42.65 34.97
C GLU A 376 6.15 41.71 35.13
N THR A 377 5.62 41.76 36.36
CA THR A 377 4.40 41.10 36.80
C THR A 377 3.22 41.96 36.39
N VAL A 378 2.41 41.49 35.42
CA VAL A 378 1.06 42.06 35.25
C VAL A 378 0.09 41.19 36.01
N THR A 379 -0.33 41.72 37.15
CA THR A 379 -1.40 41.16 37.98
C THR A 379 -2.74 41.58 37.39
N VAL A 380 -3.51 40.62 36.84
CA VAL A 380 -4.95 40.82 36.59
C VAL A 380 -5.71 40.05 37.64
N SER A 381 -6.27 40.84 38.61
CA SER A 381 -7.27 40.35 39.57
C SER A 381 -8.54 39.96 38.82
N GLY A 382 -8.87 38.69 38.78
CA GLY A 382 -10.17 38.18 38.38
C GLY A 382 -10.86 37.47 39.54
N THR A 383 -11.92 38.07 40.00
CA THR A 383 -12.79 37.70 41.10
C THR A 383 -13.35 36.28 40.94
N VAL A 384 -13.11 35.44 41.92
CA VAL A 384 -13.76 34.12 42.07
C VAL A 384 -15.24 34.39 42.42
N LEU A 385 -16.12 34.13 41.47
CA LEU A 385 -17.56 33.95 41.77
C LEU A 385 -17.84 32.46 41.83
N ASN A 386 -17.89 31.98 43.04
CA ASN A 386 -18.40 30.67 43.39
C ASN A 386 -19.92 30.71 43.23
N SER A 387 -20.46 30.21 42.13
CA SER A 387 -21.88 29.88 42.01
C SER A 387 -21.98 28.42 41.59
N GLY A 388 -22.26 27.60 42.60
CA GLY A 388 -22.69 26.23 42.42
C GLY A 388 -23.93 26.17 41.52
N ALA A 389 -23.72 25.95 40.26
CA ALA A 389 -24.76 25.48 39.36
C ALA A 389 -24.63 23.94 39.29
N LYS A 390 -25.55 23.34 40.04
CA LYS A 390 -25.89 21.94 39.90
C LYS A 390 -26.28 21.71 38.44
N VAL A 391 -25.36 21.22 37.63
CA VAL A 391 -25.68 20.78 36.29
C VAL A 391 -26.56 19.55 36.43
N THR A 392 -27.86 19.81 36.38
CA THR A 392 -28.84 18.76 36.14
C THR A 392 -28.51 18.20 34.77
N SER A 393 -27.98 16.99 34.73
CA SER A 393 -27.90 16.20 33.52
C SER A 393 -29.30 16.07 32.95
N THR A 394 -29.63 16.94 32.02
CA THR A 394 -30.73 16.66 31.11
C THR A 394 -30.21 15.56 30.21
N ALA A 395 -30.48 14.32 30.64
CA ALA A 395 -30.43 13.20 29.73
C ALA A 395 -31.24 13.61 28.50
N LEU A 396 -30.56 13.80 27.39
CA LEU A 396 -31.19 13.66 26.10
C LEU A 396 -31.72 12.23 26.10
N ASN A 397 -33.01 12.10 26.43
CA ASN A 397 -33.80 10.95 26.09
C ASN A 397 -33.70 10.82 24.56
N ALA A 398 -32.65 10.22 24.07
CA ALA A 398 -32.74 9.45 22.86
C ALA A 398 -33.89 8.49 23.10
N GLN A 399 -34.98 8.76 22.43
CA GLN A 399 -36.12 7.87 22.37
C GLN A 399 -35.53 6.49 22.07
N SER A 400 -35.60 5.63 23.09
CA SER A 400 -35.46 4.20 22.91
C SER A 400 -36.61 3.76 21.99
N ASN A 401 -36.41 3.96 20.70
CA ASN A 401 -37.12 3.18 19.72
C ASN A 401 -36.56 1.79 19.95
N ASN A 402 -37.44 0.90 20.39
CA ASN A 402 -37.21 -0.54 20.42
C ASN A 402 -36.49 -0.95 19.14
N ALA A 403 -35.17 -1.03 19.17
CA ALA A 403 -34.40 -1.63 18.12
C ALA A 403 -34.92 -3.07 18.03
N PRO A 404 -35.37 -3.53 16.87
CA PRO A 404 -35.79 -4.90 16.74
C PRO A 404 -34.59 -5.77 17.06
N LYS A 405 -34.74 -6.68 18.06
CA LYS A 405 -33.77 -7.73 18.36
C LYS A 405 -33.20 -8.26 17.05
N GLY A 406 -31.87 -8.18 16.89
CA GLY A 406 -31.15 -8.55 15.69
C GLY A 406 -31.72 -9.83 15.08
N LYS A 407 -32.15 -9.76 13.85
CA LYS A 407 -32.71 -10.88 13.13
C LYS A 407 -31.58 -11.82 12.79
N ASN A 408 -31.53 -12.96 13.47
CA ASN A 408 -30.63 -14.05 13.09
C ASN A 408 -30.85 -14.42 11.61
N HIS A 409 -29.95 -13.99 10.73
CA HIS A 409 -30.08 -14.18 9.28
C HIS A 409 -29.77 -15.61 8.85
N LYS A 410 -29.19 -16.46 9.72
CA LYS A 410 -28.90 -17.88 9.43
C LYS A 410 -30.11 -18.65 8.88
N PRO A 411 -31.34 -18.53 9.45
CA PRO A 411 -32.50 -19.23 8.89
C PRO A 411 -32.85 -18.77 7.47
N MET A 412 -32.72 -17.48 7.17
CA MET A 412 -32.98 -16.92 5.85
C MET A 412 -32.00 -17.46 4.80
N ILE A 413 -30.71 -17.49 5.11
CA ILE A 413 -29.65 -18.03 4.26
C ILE A 413 -29.91 -19.53 3.99
N ILE A 414 -30.26 -20.29 5.01
CA ILE A 414 -30.59 -21.73 4.88
C ILE A 414 -31.81 -21.93 3.97
N ILE A 415 -32.83 -21.08 4.07
CA ILE A 415 -34.03 -21.16 3.21
C ILE A 415 -33.64 -20.86 1.76
N ILE A 416 -32.75 -19.89 1.51
CA ILE A 416 -32.25 -19.57 0.17
C ILE A 416 -31.48 -20.78 -0.41
N ILE A 417 -30.61 -21.40 0.36
CA ILE A 417 -29.86 -22.60 -0.06
C ILE A 417 -30.85 -23.73 -0.43
N ILE A 418 -31.85 -24.01 0.40
CA ILE A 418 -32.87 -25.06 0.15
C ILE A 418 -33.67 -24.72 -1.12
N GLY A 419 -34.04 -23.44 -1.31
CA GLY A 419 -34.73 -22.98 -2.51
C GLY A 419 -33.91 -23.18 -3.79
N ALA A 420 -32.62 -22.82 -3.75
CA ALA A 420 -31.68 -23.00 -4.87
C ALA A 420 -31.52 -24.50 -5.22
N VAL A 421 -31.39 -25.38 -4.22
CA VAL A 421 -31.36 -26.84 -4.40
C VAL A 421 -32.62 -27.34 -5.08
N GLY A 422 -33.78 -26.82 -4.70
CA GLY A 422 -35.06 -27.16 -5.34
C GLY A 422 -35.10 -26.80 -6.80
N VAL A 423 -34.66 -25.56 -7.13
CA VAL A 423 -34.61 -25.06 -8.51
C VAL A 423 -33.61 -25.88 -9.35
N ILE A 424 -32.40 -26.11 -8.87
CA ILE A 424 -31.37 -26.89 -9.58
C ILE A 424 -31.86 -28.33 -9.81
N SER A 425 -32.49 -28.95 -8.80
CA SER A 425 -33.04 -30.28 -8.92
C SER A 425 -34.16 -30.35 -9.97
N LEU A 426 -35.00 -29.29 -10.06
CA LEU A 426 -36.05 -29.18 -11.06
C LEU A 426 -35.47 -29.02 -12.47
N VAL A 427 -34.46 -28.20 -12.65
CA VAL A 427 -33.75 -28.01 -13.91
C VAL A 427 -33.14 -29.32 -14.41
N ILE A 428 -32.46 -30.06 -13.52
CA ILE A 428 -31.90 -31.39 -13.85
C ILE A 428 -33.00 -32.40 -14.18
N PHE A 429 -34.15 -32.30 -13.52
CA PHE A 429 -35.30 -33.17 -13.79
C PHE A 429 -35.90 -32.89 -15.18
N ILE A 430 -35.96 -31.63 -15.62
CA ILE A 430 -36.55 -31.23 -16.91
C ILE A 430 -35.56 -31.45 -18.05
N PHE A 431 -34.30 -31.01 -17.89
CA PHE A 431 -33.32 -30.90 -19.00
C PHE A 431 -32.14 -31.85 -18.90
N GLY A 432 -31.90 -32.47 -17.72
CA GLY A 432 -30.71 -33.26 -17.48
C GLY A 432 -30.91 -34.80 -17.51
N LYS A 433 -29.80 -35.53 -17.46
CA LYS A 433 -29.83 -36.97 -17.26
C LYS A 433 -30.31 -37.28 -15.84
N ARG A 434 -31.42 -37.96 -15.67
CA ARG A 434 -32.05 -38.36 -14.42
C ARG A 434 -31.24 -39.46 -13.72
N SER A 435 -30.04 -39.09 -13.23
CA SER A 435 -29.20 -40.00 -12.43
C SER A 435 -29.37 -39.68 -10.94
N TRP A 436 -29.64 -40.69 -10.12
CA TRP A 436 -29.73 -40.51 -8.66
C TRP A 436 -28.44 -39.94 -8.06
N LYS A 437 -27.27 -40.16 -8.73
CA LYS A 437 -25.97 -39.64 -8.32
C LYS A 437 -25.91 -38.11 -8.37
N ASN A 438 -26.58 -37.47 -9.34
CA ASN A 438 -26.61 -36.03 -9.45
C ASN A 438 -27.38 -35.39 -8.29
N TYR A 439 -28.49 -36.00 -7.89
CA TYR A 439 -29.28 -35.53 -6.76
C TYR A 439 -28.55 -35.77 -5.42
N LEU A 440 -27.85 -36.89 -5.27
CA LEU A 440 -27.03 -37.16 -4.10
C LEU A 440 -25.90 -36.13 -3.96
N PHE A 441 -25.22 -35.79 -5.07
CA PHE A 441 -24.17 -34.76 -5.08
C PHE A 441 -24.70 -33.38 -4.65
N ILE A 442 -25.85 -32.96 -5.19
CA ILE A 442 -26.49 -31.69 -4.82
C ILE A 442 -26.84 -31.66 -3.32
N VAL A 443 -27.39 -32.74 -2.80
CA VAL A 443 -27.73 -32.84 -1.37
C VAL A 443 -26.48 -32.79 -0.49
N LEU A 444 -25.36 -33.41 -0.91
CA LEU A 444 -24.10 -33.35 -0.18
C LEU A 444 -23.49 -31.95 -0.18
N VAL A 445 -23.48 -31.27 -1.32
CA VAL A 445 -22.99 -29.88 -1.43
C VAL A 445 -23.86 -28.94 -0.59
N ALA A 446 -25.18 -29.08 -0.68
CA ALA A 446 -26.09 -28.25 0.12
C ALA A 446 -25.93 -28.53 1.63
N GLY A 447 -25.74 -29.76 2.02
CA GLY A 447 -25.46 -30.14 3.41
C GLY A 447 -24.15 -29.55 3.92
N ALA A 448 -23.11 -29.57 3.10
CA ALA A 448 -21.83 -28.91 3.41
C ALA A 448 -21.98 -27.40 3.55
N ALA A 449 -22.68 -26.74 2.62
CA ALA A 449 -22.94 -25.30 2.68
C ALA A 449 -23.75 -24.90 3.94
N ILE A 450 -24.80 -25.66 4.27
CA ILE A 450 -25.57 -25.44 5.51
C ILE A 450 -24.70 -25.67 6.76
N ALA A 451 -23.83 -26.66 6.76
CA ALA A 451 -22.93 -26.92 7.88
C ALA A 451 -21.96 -25.74 8.06
N VAL A 452 -21.42 -25.16 6.97
CA VAL A 452 -20.58 -23.96 7.01
C VAL A 452 -21.36 -22.78 7.59
N VAL A 453 -22.60 -22.50 7.14
CA VAL A 453 -23.43 -21.42 7.68
C VAL A 453 -23.74 -21.61 9.17
N LEU A 454 -23.89 -22.87 9.64
CA LEU A 454 -24.13 -23.15 11.05
C LEU A 454 -22.87 -23.00 11.91
N LEU A 455 -21.69 -23.28 11.35
CA LEU A 455 -20.40 -23.21 12.05
C LEU A 455 -19.83 -21.80 12.08
N LEU A 456 -20.11 -20.99 11.06
CA LEU A 456 -19.69 -19.59 11.03
C LEU A 456 -20.57 -18.76 11.97
N ASP A 457 -19.95 -17.89 12.74
CA ASP A 457 -20.67 -16.89 13.55
C ASP A 457 -20.98 -15.68 12.67
N ILE A 458 -22.00 -15.82 11.82
CA ILE A 458 -22.45 -14.75 10.92
C ILE A 458 -23.31 -13.80 11.75
N GLN A 459 -22.72 -12.69 12.14
CA GLN A 459 -23.40 -11.56 12.78
C GLN A 459 -23.59 -10.44 11.74
N SER A 460 -24.70 -9.68 11.83
CA SER A 460 -24.80 -8.43 11.07
C SER A 460 -23.88 -7.38 11.70
N ALA A 461 -23.48 -6.36 10.92
CA ALA A 461 -22.73 -5.24 11.49
C ALA A 461 -23.49 -4.61 12.68
N GLU A 462 -24.83 -4.47 12.58
CA GLU A 462 -25.67 -3.99 13.66
C GLU A 462 -25.63 -4.89 14.91
N ASP A 463 -25.59 -6.21 14.74
CA ASP A 463 -25.48 -7.15 15.88
C ASP A 463 -24.08 -7.12 16.50
N TYR A 464 -23.03 -6.96 15.69
CA TYR A 464 -21.66 -6.85 16.16
C TYR A 464 -21.44 -5.56 16.99
N TYR A 465 -21.97 -4.43 16.52
CA TYR A 465 -21.87 -3.13 17.22
C TYR A 465 -22.93 -2.96 18.34
N SER A 466 -23.91 -3.86 18.50
CA SER A 466 -24.87 -3.87 19.61
C SER A 466 -24.49 -4.81 20.77
N GLY A 467 -23.25 -5.32 20.78
CA GLY A 467 -22.74 -6.26 21.79
C GLY A 467 -22.76 -5.69 23.21
N GLU A 468 -22.92 -6.57 24.21
CA GLU A 468 -22.87 -6.18 25.64
C GLU A 468 -21.51 -5.57 25.97
N LYS A 469 -21.49 -4.38 26.60
CA LYS A 469 -20.28 -3.72 27.11
C LYS A 469 -19.45 -4.72 27.94
N LYS A 470 -18.19 -4.94 27.56
CA LYS A 470 -17.22 -5.61 28.42
C LYS A 470 -17.04 -4.78 29.70
N VAL A 471 -17.36 -5.33 30.84
CA VAL A 471 -17.09 -4.69 32.13
C VAL A 471 -15.60 -4.84 32.41
N LYS A 472 -14.86 -3.74 32.31
CA LYS A 472 -13.42 -3.69 32.64
C LYS A 472 -13.22 -3.90 34.13
N LYS A 473 -12.30 -4.80 34.48
CA LYS A 473 -12.08 -5.22 35.89
C LYS A 473 -10.85 -4.59 36.51
N ASN A 474 -9.84 -4.27 35.71
CA ASN A 474 -8.54 -3.77 36.15
C ASN A 474 -8.25 -2.45 35.41
N ILE A 475 -8.99 -1.38 35.76
CA ILE A 475 -8.81 -0.08 35.15
C ILE A 475 -7.39 0.44 35.42
N ALA A 476 -6.62 0.69 34.36
CA ALA A 476 -5.27 1.24 34.41
C ALA A 476 -5.28 2.78 34.37
N GLY A 477 -6.31 3.38 33.77
CA GLY A 477 -6.46 4.82 33.64
C GLY A 477 -7.70 5.18 32.83
N THR A 478 -7.82 6.47 32.50
CA THR A 478 -8.91 7.03 31.67
C THR A 478 -8.30 7.85 30.53
N VAL A 479 -8.81 7.66 29.32
CA VAL A 479 -8.45 8.44 28.13
C VAL A 479 -9.66 9.21 27.62
N THR A 480 -9.44 10.27 26.86
CA THR A 480 -10.51 10.99 26.14
C THR A 480 -10.36 10.76 24.66
N MET A 481 -11.46 10.40 23.98
CA MET A 481 -11.46 10.25 22.53
C MET A 481 -12.53 11.10 21.88
N GLU A 482 -12.21 11.69 20.72
CA GLU A 482 -13.15 12.33 19.81
C GLU A 482 -12.95 11.83 18.37
N ILE A 483 -14.02 11.93 17.56
CA ILE A 483 -13.99 11.56 16.14
C ILE A 483 -14.58 12.72 15.34
N ARG A 484 -13.80 13.28 14.40
CA ARG A 484 -14.15 14.49 13.67
C ARG A 484 -13.85 14.37 12.17
N CYS A 485 -14.69 15.06 11.39
CA CYS A 485 -14.53 15.18 9.93
C CYS A 485 -14.73 16.65 9.49
N ASP A 486 -14.06 17.58 10.17
CA ASP A 486 -14.20 19.03 9.95
C ASP A 486 -13.87 19.45 8.51
N THR A 487 -12.88 18.82 7.90
CA THR A 487 -12.44 19.06 6.51
C THR A 487 -13.54 18.86 5.49
N ILE A 488 -14.55 18.05 5.84
CA ILE A 488 -15.68 17.70 4.97
C ILE A 488 -17.04 18.02 5.59
N ALA A 489 -17.09 18.78 6.69
CA ALA A 489 -18.30 19.09 7.43
C ALA A 489 -19.44 19.55 6.51
N GLY A 490 -20.58 18.85 6.55
CA GLY A 490 -21.79 19.17 5.79
C GLY A 490 -21.70 19.00 4.27
N LYS A 491 -20.61 18.40 3.74
CA LYS A 491 -20.46 18.19 2.27
C LYS A 491 -21.36 17.10 1.70
N ALA A 492 -21.94 16.22 2.52
CA ALA A 492 -22.93 15.22 2.12
C ALA A 492 -23.97 15.01 3.23
N GLU A 493 -25.15 14.45 2.88
CA GLU A 493 -26.30 14.28 3.79
C GLU A 493 -25.95 13.46 5.06
N HIS A 494 -25.08 12.47 4.93
CA HIS A 494 -24.65 11.59 6.04
C HIS A 494 -23.50 12.16 6.88
N ILE A 495 -22.93 13.32 6.48
CA ILE A 495 -21.79 13.96 7.16
C ILE A 495 -22.34 15.04 8.12
N PRO A 496 -21.97 15.00 9.41
CA PRO A 496 -22.39 16.01 10.37
C PRO A 496 -22.03 17.43 9.89
N ALA A 497 -23.01 18.36 10.03
CA ALA A 497 -22.82 19.74 9.59
C ALA A 497 -21.75 20.50 10.39
N ASP A 498 -21.47 20.05 11.61
CA ASP A 498 -20.45 20.57 12.52
C ASP A 498 -19.16 19.73 12.52
N GLY A 499 -19.08 18.71 11.65
CA GLY A 499 -17.93 17.82 11.56
C GLY A 499 -17.72 16.89 12.75
N VAL A 500 -18.66 16.81 13.71
CA VAL A 500 -18.47 16.01 14.93
C VAL A 500 -19.26 14.70 14.87
N ILE A 501 -18.55 13.58 14.78
CA ILE A 501 -19.14 12.23 14.84
C ILE A 501 -19.24 11.77 16.30
N LEU A 502 -18.16 11.93 17.07
CA LEU A 502 -18.12 11.67 18.50
C LEU A 502 -17.46 12.88 19.19
N PRO A 503 -18.17 13.61 20.08
CA PRO A 503 -17.55 14.68 20.86
C PRO A 503 -16.56 14.10 21.89
N PRO A 504 -15.65 14.89 22.47
CA PRO A 504 -14.70 14.43 23.48
C PRO A 504 -15.40 13.61 24.57
N THR A 505 -15.08 12.32 24.62
CA THR A 505 -15.75 11.31 25.45
C THR A 505 -14.71 10.52 26.23
N ALA A 506 -14.95 10.34 27.53
CA ALA A 506 -14.05 9.62 28.42
C ALA A 506 -14.28 8.10 28.34
N PHE A 507 -13.19 7.33 28.29
CA PHE A 507 -13.16 5.88 28.32
C PHE A 507 -12.15 5.40 29.35
N ASP A 508 -12.56 4.46 30.19
CA ASP A 508 -11.63 3.76 31.06
C ASP A 508 -10.88 2.70 30.23
N PHE A 509 -9.61 2.43 30.52
CA PHE A 509 -8.85 1.39 29.83
C PHE A 509 -8.13 0.45 30.80
N GLU A 510 -7.88 -0.80 30.34
CA GLU A 510 -7.07 -1.79 31.04
C GLU A 510 -5.62 -1.74 30.51
N SER A 511 -4.65 -2.19 31.31
CA SER A 511 -3.23 -2.21 30.91
C SER A 511 -3.02 -3.02 29.64
N GLY A 512 -2.35 -2.46 28.63
CA GLY A 512 -2.08 -3.04 27.33
C GLY A 512 -3.19 -2.84 26.28
N GLU A 513 -4.28 -2.11 26.63
CA GLU A 513 -5.24 -1.68 25.61
C GLU A 513 -4.64 -0.55 24.76
N THR A 514 -5.06 -0.52 23.49
CA THR A 514 -4.55 0.34 22.44
C THR A 514 -5.57 1.39 22.00
N VAL A 515 -5.16 2.33 21.16
CA VAL A 515 -6.08 3.29 20.51
C VAL A 515 -7.20 2.59 19.75
N PHE A 516 -6.89 1.46 19.09
CA PHE A 516 -7.89 0.68 18.37
C PHE A 516 -8.92 0.02 19.29
N ASP A 517 -8.51 -0.45 20.47
CA ASP A 517 -9.45 -1.03 21.45
C ASP A 517 -10.49 0.00 21.91
N ILE A 518 -10.05 1.25 22.15
CA ILE A 518 -10.96 2.35 22.52
C ILE A 518 -11.85 2.77 21.34
N LEU A 519 -11.31 2.80 20.10
CA LEU A 519 -12.15 3.07 18.93
C LEU A 519 -13.23 1.99 18.78
N THR A 520 -12.89 0.73 18.99
CA THR A 520 -13.82 -0.40 18.93
C THR A 520 -14.89 -0.29 20.04
N GLU A 521 -14.50 0.08 21.26
CA GLU A 521 -15.42 0.30 22.36
C GLU A 521 -16.37 1.47 22.08
N ALA A 522 -15.85 2.57 21.52
CA ALA A 522 -16.67 3.70 21.11
C ALA A 522 -17.65 3.32 20.01
N ALA A 523 -17.19 2.60 18.99
CA ALA A 523 -18.03 2.09 17.92
C ALA A 523 -19.21 1.26 18.47
N GLN A 524 -18.93 0.31 19.36
CA GLN A 524 -19.95 -0.52 20.01
C GLN A 524 -20.89 0.28 20.92
N THR A 525 -20.36 1.27 21.65
CA THR A 525 -21.13 2.04 22.63
C THR A 525 -22.09 3.02 21.98
N TYR A 526 -21.66 3.66 20.89
CA TYR A 526 -22.39 4.74 20.23
C TYR A 526 -23.00 4.34 18.89
N GLY A 527 -22.81 3.07 18.46
CA GLY A 527 -23.34 2.56 17.18
C GLY A 527 -22.65 3.19 15.97
N ILE A 528 -21.37 3.54 16.09
CA ILE A 528 -20.57 4.12 15.00
C ILE A 528 -20.00 2.99 14.19
N GLN A 529 -20.28 2.96 12.88
CA GLN A 529 -19.68 1.99 11.97
C GLN A 529 -18.17 2.26 11.85
N VAL A 530 -17.36 1.24 12.01
CA VAL A 530 -15.91 1.28 11.79
C VAL A 530 -15.54 0.14 10.86
N GLU A 531 -14.86 0.45 9.79
CA GLU A 531 -14.26 -0.54 8.89
C GLU A 531 -12.74 -0.46 9.01
N ASN A 532 -12.15 -1.60 9.35
CA ASN A 532 -10.71 -1.73 9.46
C ASN A 532 -10.20 -2.83 8.52
N LYS A 533 -9.04 -2.60 7.94
CA LYS A 533 -8.26 -3.56 7.18
C LYS A 533 -7.14 -4.08 8.07
N GLY A 534 -7.00 -5.41 8.14
CA GLY A 534 -6.11 -6.06 9.10
C GLY A 534 -6.80 -6.41 10.41
N SER A 535 -6.23 -7.29 11.22
CA SER A 535 -6.82 -7.69 12.50
C SER A 535 -5.84 -7.46 13.65
N ALA A 536 -6.35 -6.90 14.75
CA ALA A 536 -5.65 -6.82 16.04
C ALA A 536 -5.25 -8.21 16.61
N GLY A 537 -5.62 -9.30 15.95
CA GLY A 537 -5.29 -10.68 16.34
C GLY A 537 -4.18 -11.31 15.50
N ASN A 538 -3.65 -10.64 14.47
CA ASN A 538 -2.41 -11.07 13.83
C ASN A 538 -1.23 -10.63 14.71
N ALA A 539 -0.15 -11.41 14.72
CA ALA A 539 1.00 -11.26 15.62
C ALA A 539 1.72 -9.88 15.55
N HIS A 540 1.22 -8.94 14.77
CA HIS A 540 1.89 -7.68 14.43
C HIS A 540 1.03 -6.42 14.63
N GLY A 541 -0.18 -6.51 15.23
CA GLY A 541 -0.95 -5.34 15.70
C GLY A 541 -1.38 -4.31 14.64
N MET A 542 -1.11 -4.55 13.36
CA MET A 542 -1.36 -3.56 12.32
C MET A 542 -2.84 -3.49 11.96
N VAL A 543 -3.49 -2.46 12.43
CA VAL A 543 -4.87 -2.12 12.09
C VAL A 543 -4.87 -0.82 11.31
N TYR A 544 -5.37 -0.86 10.09
CA TYR A 544 -5.64 0.31 9.26
C TYR A 544 -7.13 0.61 9.26
N ILE A 545 -7.51 1.85 9.55
CA ILE A 545 -8.92 2.27 9.58
C ILE A 545 -9.30 2.81 8.20
N ALA A 546 -10.09 2.04 7.47
CA ALA A 546 -10.56 2.38 6.13
C ALA A 546 -11.79 3.29 6.15
N GLY A 547 -12.63 3.22 7.19
CA GLY A 547 -13.84 4.03 7.29
C GLY A 547 -14.35 4.17 8.71
N ILE A 548 -14.92 5.34 9.04
CA ILE A 548 -15.65 5.60 10.28
C ILE A 548 -16.96 6.31 9.92
N ASN A 549 -18.08 5.86 10.46
CA ASN A 549 -19.40 6.42 10.27
C ASN A 549 -19.81 6.52 8.78
N TYR A 550 -19.49 5.46 8.00
CA TYR A 550 -19.74 5.40 6.55
C TYR A 550 -19.02 6.47 5.73
N ILE A 551 -17.94 7.05 6.26
CA ILE A 551 -17.02 7.96 5.57
C ILE A 551 -15.71 7.20 5.38
N TYR A 552 -15.37 6.92 4.14
CA TYR A 552 -14.25 6.05 3.79
C TYR A 552 -13.05 6.83 3.27
N GLU A 553 -11.89 6.19 3.28
CA GLU A 553 -10.74 6.65 2.52
C GLU A 553 -11.14 6.85 1.04
N TYR A 554 -10.57 7.86 0.40
CA TYR A 554 -10.82 8.26 -0.99
C TYR A 554 -12.21 8.83 -1.30
N ASP A 555 -13.15 8.93 -0.37
CA ASP A 555 -14.48 9.50 -0.61
C ASP A 555 -14.44 10.98 -1.02
N PHE A 556 -13.42 11.72 -0.59
CA PHE A 556 -13.25 13.16 -0.85
C PHE A 556 -11.92 13.50 -1.54
N GLY A 557 -11.40 12.59 -2.34
CA GLY A 557 -10.18 12.73 -3.13
C GLY A 557 -9.12 11.68 -2.80
N ASP A 558 -8.16 11.51 -3.70
CA ASP A 558 -7.15 10.44 -3.67
C ASP A 558 -6.21 10.48 -2.43
N LEU A 559 -6.23 11.58 -1.69
CA LEU A 559 -5.43 11.78 -0.48
C LEU A 559 -6.29 11.84 0.78
N SER A 560 -7.59 11.50 0.66
CA SER A 560 -8.49 11.56 1.79
C SER A 560 -8.54 10.24 2.55
N GLY A 561 -8.68 10.34 3.88
CA GLY A 561 -8.74 9.18 4.76
C GLY A 561 -8.75 9.55 6.23
N TRP A 562 -8.67 8.54 7.10
CA TRP A 562 -8.66 8.70 8.54
C TRP A 562 -7.25 8.65 9.10
N VAL A 563 -6.90 9.63 9.92
CA VAL A 563 -5.67 9.68 10.72
C VAL A 563 -6.01 9.78 12.19
N TYR A 564 -5.09 9.37 13.07
CA TYR A 564 -5.30 9.54 14.49
C TYR A 564 -4.14 10.31 15.13
N HIS A 565 -4.48 11.13 16.12
CA HIS A 565 -3.52 11.82 16.97
C HIS A 565 -3.64 11.32 18.41
N VAL A 566 -2.55 11.37 19.14
CA VAL A 566 -2.56 11.25 20.58
C VAL A 566 -1.85 12.47 21.16
N ASN A 567 -2.56 13.20 22.02
CA ASN A 567 -2.08 14.46 22.61
C ASN A 567 -1.67 15.51 21.56
N GLY A 568 -2.37 15.55 20.41
CA GLY A 568 -2.12 16.47 19.31
C GLY A 568 -0.91 16.14 18.44
N ILE A 569 -0.38 14.91 18.55
CA ILE A 569 0.77 14.43 17.78
C ILE A 569 0.33 13.20 16.97
N THR A 570 0.72 13.13 15.70
CA THR A 570 0.57 11.94 14.86
C THR A 570 1.63 10.91 15.26
N PRO A 571 1.25 9.76 15.86
CA PRO A 571 2.21 8.74 16.25
C PRO A 571 2.86 8.06 15.03
N SER A 572 4.08 7.58 15.22
CA SER A 572 4.84 6.84 14.20
C SER A 572 4.45 5.35 14.09
N ARG A 573 3.45 4.92 14.84
CA ARG A 573 2.97 3.51 14.92
C ARG A 573 1.48 3.41 14.63
N GLY A 574 1.01 2.21 14.26
CA GLY A 574 -0.39 1.93 14.00
C GLY A 574 -1.27 2.05 15.26
N CYS A 575 -2.57 2.33 15.09
CA CYS A 575 -3.50 2.49 16.20
C CYS A 575 -3.68 1.22 17.06
N GLY A 576 -3.39 0.04 16.51
CA GLY A 576 -3.39 -1.25 17.22
C GLY A 576 -2.11 -1.53 18.01
N GLU A 577 -1.07 -0.70 17.84
CA GLU A 577 0.23 -0.83 18.52
C GLU A 577 0.48 0.26 19.56
N TYR A 578 -0.32 1.33 19.52
CA TYR A 578 -0.17 2.42 20.48
C TYR A 578 -0.85 2.07 21.80
N GLU A 579 -0.03 1.63 22.78
CA GLU A 579 -0.50 1.36 24.15
C GLU A 579 -0.83 2.66 24.88
N LEU A 580 -1.97 2.69 25.55
CA LEU A 580 -2.54 3.88 26.19
C LEU A 580 -1.87 4.22 27.52
N SER A 581 -1.79 5.50 27.79
CA SER A 581 -1.39 6.08 29.09
C SER A 581 -2.54 6.88 29.71
N ASP A 582 -2.56 6.95 31.05
CA ASP A 582 -3.60 7.69 31.76
C ASP A 582 -3.58 9.19 31.39
N GLY A 583 -4.73 9.70 30.99
CA GLY A 583 -4.92 11.08 30.55
C GLY A 583 -4.66 11.33 29.06
N ASP A 584 -4.37 10.32 28.27
CA ASP A 584 -4.20 10.50 26.81
C ASP A 584 -5.47 11.06 26.17
N LYS A 585 -5.26 11.94 25.18
CA LYS A 585 -6.30 12.50 24.32
C LYS A 585 -6.14 11.94 22.93
N ILE A 586 -7.12 11.14 22.50
CA ILE A 586 -7.16 10.49 21.19
C ILE A 586 -8.09 11.28 20.29
N GLU A 587 -7.64 11.66 19.11
CA GLU A 587 -8.42 12.37 18.10
C GLU A 587 -8.37 11.57 16.80
N TRP A 588 -9.52 11.11 16.31
CA TRP A 588 -9.68 10.56 14.96
C TRP A 588 -10.16 11.67 14.05
N LEU A 589 -9.36 11.98 13.03
CA LEU A 589 -9.58 13.12 12.15
C LEU A 589 -9.65 12.67 10.70
N TYR A 590 -10.64 13.16 9.96
CA TYR A 590 -10.69 12.92 8.52
C TYR A 590 -9.91 14.02 7.80
N THR A 591 -8.97 13.61 6.97
CA THR A 591 -8.14 14.49 6.13
C THR A 591 -8.53 14.34 4.67
N CYS A 592 -8.37 15.41 3.88
CA CYS A 592 -8.44 15.38 2.43
C CYS A 592 -7.06 15.45 1.76
N GLU A 593 -5.98 15.67 2.54
CA GLU A 593 -4.62 15.93 2.05
C GLU A 593 -3.56 15.16 2.86
N ILE A 594 -3.84 13.90 3.24
CA ILE A 594 -2.93 13.04 4.04
C ILE A 594 -2.43 13.80 5.30
N GLY A 595 -3.34 14.44 6.05
CA GLY A 595 -3.02 15.17 7.29
C GLY A 595 -2.55 16.61 7.11
N HIS A 596 -2.13 17.04 5.93
CA HIS A 596 -1.63 18.40 5.70
C HIS A 596 -2.67 19.49 5.95
N ASP A 597 -3.94 19.20 5.75
CA ASP A 597 -5.08 20.07 6.05
C ASP A 597 -5.45 20.09 7.55
N LEU A 598 -4.76 19.29 8.38
CA LEU A 598 -4.99 19.18 9.83
C LEU A 598 -3.91 19.88 10.67
N ASN A 599 -2.90 20.52 10.06
CA ASN A 599 -1.74 21.10 10.74
C ASN A 599 -0.96 20.07 11.59
N GLU A 600 -0.76 18.87 11.09
CA GLU A 600 -0.16 17.75 11.80
C GLU A 600 1.23 18.04 12.37
N VAL A 601 1.46 17.54 13.59
CA VAL A 601 2.76 17.46 14.23
C VAL A 601 3.12 15.98 14.38
N TYR A 602 4.17 15.54 13.72
CA TYR A 602 4.62 14.14 13.76
C TYR A 602 5.50 13.85 14.97
N GLU A 603 5.38 12.63 15.50
CA GLU A 603 6.32 12.09 16.50
C GLU A 603 7.73 12.03 15.89
N LYS A 604 8.74 12.55 16.61
CA LYS A 604 10.14 12.64 16.12
C LYS A 604 10.91 11.36 16.37
#